data_55a2ce76501c9cc59429626aa79d4b35
#
_entry.id   55a2ce76501c9cc59429626aa79d4b35
#
_cell.length_a   1.000
_cell.length_b   1.000
_cell.length_c   1.000
_cell.angle_alpha   90.00
_cell.angle_beta   90.00
_cell.angle_gamma   90.00
#
_symmetry.space_group_name_H-M   'P 1'
#
loop_
_entity.id
_entity.type
_entity.pdbx_description
1 polymer ?
#
loop_
_entity_poly.entity_id
_entity_poly.type
_entity_poly.pdbx_seq_one_letter_code
_entity_poly.pdbx_strand_id
1 'polypeptide(L)'
;STNGIVEAYIYRKFLQRFSQMTTGLDYCFTHDKSNFKLEEFLAMFWNEPGLRRSIDKIYEIVVYALFSALVEALQVRVQVSMNPEKKDILKEFEDFATRVIQLSEKQPSISLDARINRVGVTNAADRGLDMWANFGLAIQIKHLSLTEVLAENIVTSVTADRIVIVCKDTEQKIIISLLNQIGWR
;
A
#
# COMPACT_ATOMS: atom_id res chain seq x y z
N SER A 1 -35.23 -6.36 -32.97
CA SER A 1 -34.86 -5.39 -31.90
C SER A 1 -33.64 -5.88 -31.18
N THR A 2 -32.60 -5.07 -31.12
CA THR A 2 -31.37 -5.32 -30.37
C THR A 2 -31.55 -5.14 -28.83
N ASN A 3 -32.79 -4.88 -28.41
CA ASN A 3 -33.17 -4.72 -27.01
C ASN A 3 -33.08 -6.07 -26.29
N GLY A 4 -32.10 -6.23 -25.45
CA GLY A 4 -31.90 -7.43 -24.65
C GLY A 4 -30.50 -8.02 -24.74
N ILE A 5 -29.76 -7.77 -25.82
CA ILE A 5 -28.37 -8.31 -25.96
C ILE A 5 -27.40 -7.58 -25.01
N VAL A 6 -27.56 -6.27 -24.93
CA VAL A 6 -26.70 -5.44 -24.04
C VAL A 6 -27.02 -5.72 -22.58
N GLU A 7 -28.33 -5.76 -22.24
CA GLU A 7 -28.79 -6.09 -20.90
C GLU A 7 -28.37 -7.51 -20.49
N ALA A 8 -28.49 -8.48 -21.39
CA ALA A 8 -28.03 -9.86 -21.14
C ALA A 8 -26.50 -9.94 -20.97
N TYR A 9 -25.76 -9.10 -21.69
CA TYR A 9 -24.28 -9.00 -21.50
C TYR A 9 -23.93 -8.38 -20.15
N ILE A 10 -24.57 -7.26 -19.79
CA ILE A 10 -24.38 -6.58 -18.51
C ILE A 10 -24.72 -7.54 -17.37
N TYR A 11 -25.87 -8.20 -17.43
CA TYR A 11 -26.29 -9.18 -16.41
C TYR A 11 -25.27 -10.31 -16.23
N ARG A 12 -24.83 -10.93 -17.35
CA ARG A 12 -23.80 -11.98 -17.29
C ARG A 12 -22.49 -11.48 -16.69
N LYS A 13 -22.05 -10.27 -17.04
CA LYS A 13 -20.82 -9.67 -16.47
C LYS A 13 -20.98 -9.36 -14.99
N PHE A 14 -22.15 -8.92 -14.57
CA PHE A 14 -22.44 -8.67 -13.16
C PHE A 14 -22.46 -9.97 -12.35
N LEU A 15 -23.16 -11.00 -12.84
CA LEU A 15 -23.16 -12.32 -12.19
C LEU A 15 -21.77 -12.93 -12.12
N GLN A 16 -20.97 -12.83 -13.18
CA GLN A 16 -19.60 -13.33 -13.18
C GLN A 16 -18.76 -12.64 -12.09
N ARG A 17 -18.82 -11.32 -11.99
CA ARG A 17 -18.09 -10.58 -10.95
C ARG A 17 -18.58 -10.89 -9.54
N PHE A 18 -19.88 -11.00 -9.38
CA PHE A 18 -20.49 -11.32 -8.08
C PHE A 18 -20.10 -12.73 -7.64
N SER A 19 -20.20 -13.73 -8.51
CA SER A 19 -19.77 -15.11 -8.23
C SER A 19 -18.29 -15.19 -7.80
N GLN A 20 -17.43 -14.42 -8.45
CA GLN A 20 -15.99 -14.41 -8.16
C GLN A 20 -15.66 -13.79 -6.79
N MET A 21 -16.36 -12.69 -6.46
CA MET A 21 -16.23 -12.08 -5.14
C MET A 21 -16.76 -13.02 -4.05
N THR A 22 -17.86 -13.72 -4.32
CA THR A 22 -18.42 -14.71 -3.41
C THR A 22 -17.45 -15.87 -3.17
N THR A 23 -16.82 -16.39 -4.22
CA THR A 23 -15.83 -17.48 -4.10
C THR A 23 -14.65 -17.09 -3.19
N GLY A 24 -14.13 -15.86 -3.34
CA GLY A 24 -13.07 -15.34 -2.47
C GLY A 24 -13.50 -15.18 -1.01
N LEU A 25 -14.72 -14.69 -0.79
CA LEU A 25 -15.29 -14.57 0.54
C LEU A 25 -15.56 -15.94 1.17
N ASP A 26 -16.09 -16.89 0.41
CA ASP A 26 -16.35 -18.26 0.88
C ASP A 26 -15.05 -18.95 1.29
N TYR A 27 -13.97 -18.75 0.53
CA TYR A 27 -12.66 -19.23 0.93
C TYR A 27 -12.22 -18.65 2.27
N CYS A 28 -12.37 -17.33 2.46
CA CYS A 28 -12.02 -16.67 3.72
C CYS A 28 -12.89 -17.14 4.89
N PHE A 29 -14.19 -17.43 4.68
CA PHE A 29 -15.08 -17.89 5.72
C PHE A 29 -14.91 -19.38 6.07
N THR A 30 -14.44 -20.19 5.13
CA THR A 30 -14.24 -21.64 5.33
C THR A 30 -12.84 -22.01 5.80
N HIS A 31 -11.92 -21.03 5.79
CA HIS A 31 -10.54 -21.22 6.24
C HIS A 31 -10.22 -20.32 7.42
N ASP A 32 -9.46 -20.84 8.35
CA ASP A 32 -8.92 -20.10 9.49
C ASP A 32 -7.40 -19.92 9.37
N LYS A 33 -6.78 -19.29 10.36
CA LYS A 33 -5.34 -19.01 10.38
C LYS A 33 -4.45 -20.26 10.28
N SER A 34 -4.99 -21.46 10.52
CA SER A 34 -4.23 -22.72 10.50
C SER A 34 -4.22 -23.39 9.13
N ASN A 35 -5.25 -23.16 8.32
CA ASN A 35 -5.45 -23.81 7.03
C ASN A 35 -5.58 -22.83 5.84
N PHE A 36 -5.59 -21.52 6.07
CA PHE A 36 -5.56 -20.51 5.01
C PHE A 36 -4.22 -20.54 4.27
N LYS A 37 -4.27 -20.76 2.96
CA LYS A 37 -3.09 -20.73 2.09
C LYS A 37 -3.22 -19.59 1.10
N LEU A 38 -2.32 -18.63 1.23
CA LEU A 38 -2.30 -17.44 0.38
C LEU A 38 -2.16 -17.77 -1.10
N GLU A 39 -1.36 -18.78 -1.43
CA GLU A 39 -1.16 -19.23 -2.82
C GLU A 39 -2.46 -19.76 -3.43
N GLU A 40 -3.22 -20.59 -2.70
CA GLU A 40 -4.51 -21.12 -3.16
C GLU A 40 -5.53 -20.00 -3.33
N PHE A 41 -5.58 -19.07 -2.37
CA PHE A 41 -6.43 -17.87 -2.45
C PHE A 41 -6.11 -17.03 -3.70
N LEU A 42 -4.85 -16.72 -3.94
CA LEU A 42 -4.44 -15.93 -5.11
C LEU A 42 -4.67 -16.69 -6.43
N ALA A 43 -4.46 -18.02 -6.45
CA ALA A 43 -4.67 -18.84 -7.63
C ALA A 43 -6.13 -18.83 -8.12
N MET A 44 -7.11 -18.73 -7.21
CA MET A 44 -8.52 -18.63 -7.58
C MET A 44 -8.80 -17.40 -8.45
N PHE A 45 -8.10 -16.30 -8.19
CA PHE A 45 -8.25 -15.07 -8.98
C PHE A 45 -7.35 -15.05 -10.21
N TRP A 46 -6.22 -15.74 -10.18
CA TRP A 46 -5.29 -15.78 -11.29
C TRP A 46 -5.80 -16.60 -12.47
N ASN A 47 -6.45 -17.72 -12.19
CA ASN A 47 -6.90 -18.68 -13.21
C ASN A 47 -8.18 -18.25 -13.93
N GLU A 48 -8.85 -17.19 -13.47
CA GLU A 48 -10.12 -16.71 -14.06
C GLU A 48 -9.87 -15.57 -15.06
N PRO A 49 -10.11 -15.76 -16.37
CA PRO A 49 -9.83 -14.74 -17.40
C PRO A 49 -10.51 -13.39 -17.19
N GLY A 50 -11.65 -13.37 -16.49
CA GLY A 50 -12.40 -12.15 -16.18
C GLY A 50 -11.81 -11.32 -15.03
N LEU A 51 -10.89 -11.90 -14.25
CA LEU A 51 -10.36 -11.34 -13.00
C LEU A 51 -8.98 -10.70 -13.12
N ARG A 52 -8.30 -10.80 -14.25
CA ARG A 52 -6.98 -10.19 -14.43
C ARG A 52 -6.92 -8.72 -14.03
N ARG A 53 -8.02 -7.97 -14.21
CA ARG A 53 -8.12 -6.56 -13.77
C ARG A 53 -8.33 -6.41 -12.25
N SER A 54 -8.81 -7.45 -11.60
CA SER A 54 -9.05 -7.44 -10.14
C SER A 54 -7.83 -7.95 -9.37
N ILE A 55 -6.92 -8.66 -10.04
CA ILE A 55 -5.74 -9.23 -9.39
C ILE A 55 -4.83 -8.16 -8.80
N ASP A 56 -4.72 -6.99 -9.44
CA ASP A 56 -3.98 -5.85 -8.91
C ASP A 56 -4.51 -5.42 -7.56
N LYS A 57 -5.84 -5.29 -7.47
CA LYS A 57 -6.49 -4.88 -6.22
C LYS A 57 -6.41 -5.93 -5.13
N ILE A 58 -6.48 -7.19 -5.48
CA ILE A 58 -6.33 -8.30 -4.52
C ILE A 58 -4.90 -8.33 -4.00
N TYR A 59 -3.92 -8.21 -4.89
CA TYR A 59 -2.51 -8.17 -4.52
C TYR A 59 -2.21 -6.99 -3.59
N GLU A 60 -2.75 -5.81 -3.91
CA GLU A 60 -2.67 -4.60 -3.07
C GLU A 60 -3.28 -4.83 -1.67
N ILE A 61 -4.47 -5.47 -1.61
CA ILE A 61 -5.13 -5.78 -0.33
C ILE A 61 -4.30 -6.78 0.50
N VAL A 62 -3.75 -7.81 -0.12
CA VAL A 62 -2.90 -8.82 0.54
C VAL A 62 -1.64 -8.18 1.11
N VAL A 63 -0.96 -7.35 0.33
CA VAL A 63 0.25 -6.64 0.78
C VAL A 63 -0.09 -5.67 1.92
N TYR A 64 -1.20 -4.93 1.80
CA TYR A 64 -1.68 -4.06 2.87
C TYR A 64 -1.95 -4.83 4.16
N ALA A 65 -2.68 -5.95 4.06
CA ALA A 65 -2.99 -6.78 5.21
C ALA A 65 -1.73 -7.33 5.88
N LEU A 66 -0.78 -7.83 5.08
CA LEU A 66 0.50 -8.33 5.58
C LEU A 66 1.28 -7.25 6.35
N PHE A 67 1.48 -6.08 5.74
CA PHE A 67 2.26 -5.00 6.34
C PHE A 67 1.57 -4.44 7.59
N SER A 68 0.24 -4.25 7.53
CA SER A 68 -0.53 -3.76 8.66
C SER A 68 -0.51 -4.74 9.83
N ALA A 69 -0.71 -6.03 9.56
CA ALA A 69 -0.68 -7.07 10.58
C ALA A 69 0.70 -7.17 11.27
N LEU A 70 1.80 -7.05 10.50
CA LEU A 70 3.15 -7.08 11.07
C LEU A 70 3.43 -5.84 11.92
N VAL A 71 3.06 -4.65 11.45
CA VAL A 71 3.24 -3.40 12.22
C VAL A 71 2.46 -3.45 13.53
N GLU A 72 1.22 -3.95 13.49
CA GLU A 72 0.37 -4.12 14.65
C GLU A 72 0.90 -5.20 15.61
N ALA A 73 1.24 -6.39 15.10
CA ALA A 73 1.75 -7.50 15.91
C ALA A 73 3.07 -7.14 16.61
N LEU A 74 3.92 -6.34 15.96
CA LEU A 74 5.17 -5.85 16.53
C LEU A 74 4.97 -4.63 17.44
N GLN A 75 3.74 -4.08 17.54
CA GLN A 75 3.41 -2.88 18.32
C GLN A 75 4.37 -1.71 18.03
N VAL A 76 4.68 -1.51 16.74
CA VAL A 76 5.64 -0.48 16.31
C VAL A 76 5.16 0.91 16.72
N ARG A 77 6.07 1.73 17.26
CA ARG A 77 5.80 3.10 17.70
C ARG A 77 6.63 4.10 16.90
N VAL A 78 6.03 5.25 16.62
CA VAL A 78 6.70 6.42 16.03
C VAL A 78 6.86 7.47 17.11
N GLN A 79 8.06 7.91 17.31
CA GLN A 79 8.34 9.00 18.26
C GLN A 79 8.67 10.27 17.49
N VAL A 80 7.93 11.33 17.81
CA VAL A 80 8.19 12.69 17.32
C VAL A 80 8.67 13.52 18.48
N SER A 81 9.82 14.16 18.36
CA SER A 81 10.40 14.98 19.41
C SER A 81 11.03 16.25 18.83
N MET A 82 10.95 17.33 19.58
CA MET A 82 11.66 18.56 19.23
C MET A 82 13.12 18.52 19.68
N ASN A 83 13.97 19.30 19.01
CA ASN A 83 15.29 19.59 19.52
C ASN A 83 15.18 20.50 20.78
N PRO A 84 15.68 20.05 21.95
CA PRO A 84 15.58 20.82 23.20
C PRO A 84 16.20 22.22 23.14
N GLU A 85 17.17 22.43 22.26
CA GLU A 85 17.83 23.74 22.06
C GLU A 85 16.95 24.76 21.34
N LYS A 86 15.82 24.33 20.77
CA LYS A 86 14.90 25.17 19.94
C LYS A 86 13.63 25.58 20.69
N LYS A 87 13.66 25.62 22.03
CA LYS A 87 12.49 25.97 22.85
C LYS A 87 11.95 27.39 22.58
N ASP A 88 12.84 28.33 22.27
CA ASP A 88 12.40 29.71 21.99
C ASP A 88 11.57 29.80 20.70
N ILE A 89 11.95 29.03 19.68
CA ILE A 89 11.17 28.92 18.45
C ILE A 89 9.81 28.27 18.73
N LEU A 90 9.79 27.23 19.58
CA LEU A 90 8.53 26.60 19.97
C LEU A 90 7.56 27.59 20.63
N LYS A 91 8.07 28.49 21.51
CA LYS A 91 7.25 29.51 22.17
C LYS A 91 6.70 30.53 21.19
N GLU A 92 7.53 30.97 20.24
CA GLU A 92 7.12 31.93 19.22
C GLU A 92 5.98 31.38 18.34
N PHE A 93 6.00 30.07 18.05
CA PHE A 93 5.02 29.38 17.22
C PHE A 93 4.14 28.39 18.01
N GLU A 94 3.84 28.68 19.29
CA GLU A 94 3.17 27.75 20.20
C GLU A 94 1.82 27.22 19.66
N ASP A 95 0.99 28.11 19.11
CA ASP A 95 -0.30 27.72 18.54
C ASP A 95 -0.16 26.73 17.39
N PHE A 96 0.78 26.97 16.48
CA PHE A 96 1.06 26.06 15.36
C PHE A 96 1.65 24.72 15.87
N ALA A 97 2.64 24.79 16.73
CA ALA A 97 3.30 23.61 17.25
C ALA A 97 2.32 22.70 18.00
N THR A 98 1.45 23.27 18.81
CA THR A 98 0.45 22.51 19.57
C THR A 98 -0.65 21.93 18.69
N ARG A 99 -1.20 22.71 17.75
CA ARG A 99 -2.36 22.30 16.93
C ARG A 99 -1.97 21.41 15.76
N VAL A 100 -0.81 21.64 15.15
CA VAL A 100 -0.41 20.94 13.93
C VAL A 100 0.59 19.83 14.23
N ILE A 101 1.62 20.10 15.03
CA ILE A 101 2.68 19.13 15.33
C ILE A 101 2.38 18.35 16.61
N GLN A 102 1.48 18.84 17.46
CA GLN A 102 1.12 18.28 18.75
C GLN A 102 2.28 18.28 19.77
N LEU A 103 3.18 19.25 19.63
CA LEU A 103 4.29 19.47 20.57
C LEU A 103 4.08 20.78 21.34
N SER A 104 4.49 20.80 22.59
CA SER A 104 4.47 21.98 23.44
C SER A 104 5.65 21.97 24.39
N GLU A 105 5.89 23.07 25.11
CA GLU A 105 6.95 23.13 26.11
C GLU A 105 6.73 22.06 27.22
N LYS A 106 5.47 21.79 27.56
CA LYS A 106 5.09 20.77 28.56
C LYS A 106 5.14 19.35 27.99
N GLN A 107 5.00 19.21 26.69
CA GLN A 107 5.01 17.93 25.97
C GLN A 107 5.97 18.02 24.78
N PRO A 108 7.29 17.95 25.02
CA PRO A 108 8.30 18.10 23.97
C PRO A 108 8.46 16.87 23.08
N SER A 109 7.76 15.80 23.37
CA SER A 109 7.73 14.58 22.56
C SER A 109 6.37 13.89 22.64
N ILE A 110 6.01 13.24 21.55
CA ILE A 110 4.81 12.38 21.46
C ILE A 110 5.22 11.02 20.90
N SER A 111 4.47 10.00 21.30
CA SER A 111 4.61 8.65 20.76
C SER A 111 3.28 8.22 20.14
N LEU A 112 3.32 7.84 18.87
CA LEU A 112 2.16 7.44 18.08
C LEU A 112 2.30 5.96 17.68
N ASP A 113 1.17 5.30 17.46
CA ASP A 113 1.19 3.98 16.84
C ASP A 113 1.64 4.11 15.38
N ALA A 114 2.54 3.25 14.95
CA ALA A 114 2.87 3.15 13.55
C ALA A 114 1.68 2.58 12.78
N ARG A 115 1.43 3.12 11.59
CA ARG A 115 0.29 2.73 10.74
C ARG A 115 0.70 2.71 9.29
N ILE A 116 0.18 1.72 8.57
CA ILE A 116 0.18 1.68 7.12
C ILE A 116 -1.16 2.22 6.64
N ASN A 117 -1.15 3.12 5.68
CA ASN A 117 -2.34 3.74 5.12
C ASN A 117 -2.38 3.47 3.62
N ARG A 118 -3.57 3.12 3.11
CA ARG A 118 -3.79 3.00 1.67
C ARG A 118 -4.05 4.38 1.08
N VAL A 119 -3.51 4.62 -0.10
CA VAL A 119 -3.87 5.78 -0.92
C VAL A 119 -5.19 5.46 -1.64
N GLY A 120 -6.11 6.43 -1.66
CA GLY A 120 -7.45 6.22 -2.26
C GLY A 120 -7.39 5.93 -3.75
N VAL A 121 -8.40 5.22 -4.25
CA VAL A 121 -8.47 4.60 -5.59
C VAL A 121 -8.58 5.61 -6.76
N THR A 122 -8.64 6.92 -6.54
CA THR A 122 -9.29 7.83 -7.49
C THR A 122 -8.45 8.91 -8.13
N ASN A 123 -7.19 9.10 -7.78
CA ASN A 123 -6.47 10.25 -8.33
C ASN A 123 -5.19 9.85 -9.10
N ALA A 124 -5.18 10.18 -10.39
CA ALA A 124 -3.97 10.24 -11.20
C ALA A 124 -2.89 11.17 -10.61
N ALA A 125 -3.24 11.97 -9.61
CA ALA A 125 -2.35 12.86 -8.86
C ALA A 125 -1.46 12.12 -7.84
N ASP A 126 -1.79 10.89 -7.45
CA ASP A 126 -1.07 10.14 -6.40
C ASP A 126 0.27 9.54 -6.87
N ARG A 127 0.73 9.91 -8.09
CA ARG A 127 2.02 9.50 -8.67
C ARG A 127 2.29 8.00 -8.60
N GLY A 128 1.21 7.20 -8.56
CA GLY A 128 1.30 5.74 -8.49
C GLY A 128 1.65 5.17 -7.12
N LEU A 129 1.56 5.95 -6.05
CA LEU A 129 1.72 5.46 -4.68
C LEU A 129 0.50 4.64 -4.27
N ASP A 130 0.71 3.42 -3.79
CA ASP A 130 -0.38 2.54 -3.37
C ASP A 130 -0.63 2.62 -1.85
N MET A 131 0.44 2.79 -1.07
CA MET A 131 0.38 2.91 0.38
C MET A 131 1.50 3.80 0.92
N TRP A 132 1.29 4.31 2.12
CA TRP A 132 2.30 5.04 2.87
C TRP A 132 2.21 4.70 4.37
N ALA A 133 3.29 4.91 5.07
CA ALA A 133 3.35 4.76 6.51
C ALA A 133 3.71 6.07 7.19
N ASN A 134 3.15 6.29 8.39
CA ASN A 134 3.41 7.50 9.18
C ASN A 134 4.84 7.59 9.75
N PHE A 135 5.73 6.70 9.31
CA PHE A 135 7.17 6.69 9.65
C PHE A 135 8.08 6.81 8.41
N GLY A 136 7.62 7.52 7.38
CA GLY A 136 8.42 7.88 6.21
C GLY A 136 8.55 6.80 5.13
N LEU A 137 7.71 5.77 5.15
CA LEU A 137 7.73 4.69 4.17
C LEU A 137 6.66 4.92 3.10
N ALA A 138 7.05 4.93 1.83
CA ALA A 138 6.18 4.84 0.66
C ALA A 138 6.24 3.43 0.07
N ILE A 139 5.09 2.88 -0.29
CA ILE A 139 4.97 1.50 -0.80
C ILE A 139 4.28 1.55 -2.14
N GLN A 140 4.90 0.96 -3.14
CA GLN A 140 4.33 0.77 -4.46
C GLN A 140 4.25 -0.71 -4.78
N ILE A 141 3.11 -1.13 -5.34
CA ILE A 141 2.80 -2.54 -5.59
C ILE A 141 2.63 -2.74 -7.09
N LYS A 142 3.33 -3.72 -7.63
CA LYS A 142 3.23 -4.14 -9.02
C LYS A 142 3.06 -5.64 -9.08
N HIS A 143 1.93 -6.10 -9.60
CA HIS A 143 1.68 -7.53 -9.81
C HIS A 143 2.52 -8.14 -10.95
N LEU A 144 3.16 -7.30 -11.75
CA LEU A 144 4.06 -7.68 -12.83
C LEU A 144 5.51 -7.76 -12.34
N SER A 145 6.36 -8.39 -13.16
CA SER A 145 7.79 -8.36 -12.94
C SER A 145 8.32 -6.92 -13.03
N LEU A 146 9.23 -6.58 -12.16
CA LEU A 146 9.87 -5.26 -12.15
C LEU A 146 10.84 -5.16 -13.32
N THR A 147 10.67 -4.12 -14.15
CA THR A 147 11.63 -3.74 -15.19
C THR A 147 12.43 -2.52 -14.77
N GLU A 148 13.61 -2.31 -15.38
CA GLU A 148 14.46 -1.16 -15.07
C GLU A 148 13.72 0.18 -15.28
N VAL A 149 13.05 0.36 -16.43
CA VAL A 149 12.27 1.57 -16.73
C VAL A 149 11.16 1.82 -15.71
N LEU A 150 10.46 0.74 -15.29
CA LEU A 150 9.39 0.87 -14.29
C LEU A 150 9.94 1.28 -12.95
N ALA A 151 11.06 0.71 -12.56
CA ALA A 151 11.74 1.00 -11.31
C ALA A 151 12.27 2.44 -11.26
N GLU A 152 12.90 2.93 -12.33
CA GLU A 152 13.34 4.33 -12.48
C GLU A 152 12.17 5.30 -12.33
N ASN A 153 11.06 5.02 -13.01
CA ASN A 153 9.86 5.86 -12.93
C ASN A 153 9.31 5.94 -11.51
N ILE A 154 9.35 4.85 -10.76
CA ILE A 154 8.89 4.82 -9.37
C ILE A 154 9.78 5.70 -8.50
N VAL A 155 11.08 5.48 -8.55
CA VAL A 155 12.06 6.19 -7.71
C VAL A 155 12.07 7.69 -7.99
N THR A 156 11.90 8.10 -9.27
CA THR A 156 11.88 9.52 -9.64
C THR A 156 10.57 10.22 -9.34
N SER A 157 9.45 9.48 -9.28
CA SER A 157 8.10 10.05 -9.07
C SER A 157 7.68 10.19 -7.62
N VAL A 158 8.27 9.41 -6.71
CA VAL A 158 7.89 9.35 -5.31
C VAL A 158 8.95 10.03 -4.43
N THR A 159 8.52 11.00 -3.61
CA THR A 159 9.37 11.62 -2.60
C THR A 159 9.00 11.04 -1.24
N ALA A 160 9.90 10.24 -0.66
CA ALA A 160 9.74 9.65 0.66
C ALA A 160 11.12 9.33 1.26
N ASP A 161 11.18 9.14 2.58
CA ASP A 161 12.43 8.75 3.25
C ASP A 161 12.88 7.36 2.81
N ARG A 162 11.91 6.48 2.54
CA ARG A 162 12.15 5.13 2.03
C ARG A 162 11.05 4.72 1.07
N ILE A 163 11.44 4.02 0.01
CA ILE A 163 10.51 3.45 -0.98
C ILE A 163 10.65 1.94 -0.95
N VAL A 164 9.52 1.24 -0.82
CA VAL A 164 9.44 -0.21 -0.95
C VAL A 164 8.63 -0.54 -2.19
N ILE A 165 9.21 -1.32 -3.09
CA ILE A 165 8.54 -1.83 -4.28
C ILE A 165 8.24 -3.30 -4.04
N VAL A 166 6.96 -3.65 -4.03
CA VAL A 166 6.49 -5.03 -3.95
C VAL A 166 6.12 -5.48 -5.36
N CYS A 167 6.79 -6.48 -5.87
CA CYS A 167 6.57 -7.01 -7.20
C CYS A 167 6.56 -8.55 -7.18
N LYS A 168 6.02 -9.15 -8.25
CA LYS A 168 5.94 -10.62 -8.37
C LYS A 168 7.32 -11.24 -8.50
N ASP A 169 8.16 -10.66 -9.34
CA ASP A 169 9.49 -11.15 -9.65
C ASP A 169 10.38 -10.04 -10.20
N THR A 170 11.69 -10.16 -10.04
CA THR A 170 12.66 -9.23 -10.62
C THR A 170 14.02 -9.91 -10.81
N GLU A 171 14.74 -9.52 -11.84
CA GLU A 171 16.09 -10.01 -12.08
C GLU A 171 17.10 -9.30 -11.17
N GLN A 172 18.11 -10.04 -10.69
CA GLN A 172 19.15 -9.48 -9.82
C GLN A 172 19.87 -8.24 -10.41
N LYS A 173 20.08 -8.23 -11.73
CA LYS A 173 20.68 -7.07 -12.43
C LYS A 173 19.84 -5.80 -12.29
N ILE A 174 18.51 -5.91 -12.27
CA ILE A 174 17.60 -4.77 -12.08
C ILE A 174 17.74 -4.22 -10.66
N ILE A 175 17.81 -5.11 -9.67
CA ILE A 175 18.03 -4.71 -8.26
C ILE A 175 19.37 -3.96 -8.15
N ILE A 176 20.43 -4.47 -8.75
CA ILE A 176 21.76 -3.83 -8.74
C ILE A 176 21.72 -2.48 -9.45
N SER A 177 21.06 -2.38 -10.62
CA SER A 177 20.89 -1.11 -11.33
C SER A 177 20.18 -0.06 -10.49
N LEU A 178 19.07 -0.45 -9.85
CA LEU A 178 18.33 0.42 -8.94
C LEU A 178 19.17 0.90 -7.75
N LEU A 179 19.90 0.01 -7.10
CA LEU A 179 20.78 0.36 -5.99
C LEU A 179 21.86 1.35 -6.42
N ASN A 180 22.38 1.23 -7.66
CA ASN A 180 23.36 2.16 -8.21
C ASN A 180 22.75 3.52 -8.55
N GLN A 181 21.49 3.58 -9.01
CA GLN A 181 20.80 4.82 -9.38
C GLN A 181 20.28 5.59 -8.16
N ILE A 182 19.73 4.88 -7.18
CA ILE A 182 19.31 5.47 -5.89
C ILE A 182 20.53 6.02 -5.15
N GLY A 183 21.71 5.64 -5.60
CA GLY A 183 23.04 6.08 -5.23
C GLY A 183 23.07 6.83 -3.93
N TRP A 184 23.53 6.21 -2.91
CA TRP A 184 23.98 6.79 -1.65
C TRP A 184 24.00 8.34 -1.64
N ARG A 185 22.81 8.95 -1.62
CA ARG A 185 22.64 10.38 -1.35
C ARG A 185 22.44 10.63 0.12
#